data_e14a41f656c43815e32f6fc739738959
#
_entry.id   e14a41f656c43815e32f6fc739738959
#
_cell.length_a   1.000
_cell.length_b   1.000
_cell.length_c   1.000
_cell.angle_alpha   90.00
_cell.angle_beta   90.00
_cell.angle_gamma   90.00
#
_symmetry.space_group_name_H-M   'P 1'
#
loop_
_entity.id
_entity.type
_entity.pdbx_description
1 polymer ?
#
loop_
_entity_poly.entity_id
_entity_poly.type
_entity_poly.pdbx_seq_one_letter_code
_entity_poly.pdbx_strand_id
1 'polypeptide(L)'
;MLEVRRYQRVDGSVPFTQWLAALRDARARSKLEIRIRRVSLGLLGDIKPVGDGVLELRLDVGPGYRIYLGRHGTQLVILLAGGDKGSQQADIARAKAFWTDWKRRKS
;
A
#
# COMPACT_ATOMS: atom_id res chain seq x y z
N MET A 1 0.89 -13.36 -12.96
CA MET A 1 1.63 -12.61 -11.94
C MET A 1 1.38 -11.12 -12.10
N LEU A 2 1.18 -10.40 -11.00
CA LEU A 2 0.96 -8.97 -11.05
C LEU A 2 2.28 -8.23 -10.92
N GLU A 3 2.40 -7.11 -11.63
CA GLU A 3 3.51 -6.19 -11.41
C GLU A 3 3.16 -5.30 -10.22
N VAL A 4 4.07 -5.19 -9.25
CA VAL A 4 3.88 -4.38 -8.05
C VAL A 4 4.90 -3.26 -8.07
N ARG A 5 4.43 -2.03 -8.07
CA ARG A 5 5.26 -0.83 -8.03
C ARG A 5 4.89 -0.01 -6.80
N ARG A 6 5.77 0.90 -6.41
CA ARG A 6 5.52 1.82 -5.31
C ARG A 6 5.31 3.22 -5.86
N TYR A 7 4.27 3.89 -5.38
CA TYR A 7 4.00 5.27 -5.77
C TYR A 7 5.18 6.15 -5.39
N GLN A 8 5.62 7.00 -6.32
CA GLN A 8 6.70 7.95 -6.14
C GLN A 8 6.15 9.36 -6.33
N ARG A 9 6.43 10.24 -5.36
CA ARG A 9 6.00 11.63 -5.44
C ARG A 9 6.87 12.40 -6.45
N VAL A 10 6.40 13.60 -6.80
CA VAL A 10 7.12 14.46 -7.75
C VAL A 10 8.54 14.77 -7.27
N ASP A 11 8.74 14.89 -5.95
CA ASP A 11 10.06 15.15 -5.38
C ASP A 11 10.96 13.93 -5.33
N GLY A 12 10.49 12.78 -5.81
CA GLY A 12 11.25 11.54 -5.83
C GLY A 12 11.07 10.67 -4.61
N SER A 13 10.41 11.16 -3.56
CA SER A 13 10.18 10.36 -2.36
C SER A 13 9.16 9.26 -2.61
N VAL A 14 9.30 8.14 -1.91
CA VAL A 14 8.43 6.98 -2.03
C VAL A 14 7.81 6.71 -0.66
N PRO A 15 6.57 7.19 -0.43
CA PRO A 15 5.97 7.14 0.91
C PRO A 15 5.91 5.75 1.52
N PHE A 16 5.55 4.74 0.73
CA PHE A 16 5.47 3.38 1.23
C PHE A 16 6.83 2.87 1.69
N THR A 17 7.88 3.14 0.92
CA THR A 17 9.25 2.74 1.27
C THR A 17 9.70 3.41 2.57
N GLN A 18 9.41 4.71 2.71
CA GLN A 18 9.76 5.46 3.91
C GLN A 18 9.05 4.89 5.14
N TRP A 19 7.75 4.59 5.01
CA TRP A 19 6.99 4.01 6.11
C TRP A 19 7.55 2.65 6.52
N LEU A 20 7.80 1.79 5.54
CA LEU A 20 8.28 0.42 5.81
C LEU A 20 9.65 0.46 6.49
N ALA A 21 10.56 1.33 6.01
CA ALA A 21 11.90 1.46 6.56
C ALA A 21 11.88 2.02 7.98
N ALA A 22 10.88 2.82 8.33
CA ALA A 22 10.77 3.43 9.65
C ALA A 22 10.23 2.46 10.72
N LEU A 23 9.68 1.33 10.31
CA LEU A 23 9.18 0.34 11.27
C LEU A 23 10.34 -0.30 12.02
N ARG A 24 10.27 -0.23 13.36
CA ARG A 24 11.34 -0.78 14.22
C ARG A 24 11.23 -2.29 14.38
N ASP A 25 10.04 -2.83 14.24
CA ASP A 25 9.78 -4.26 14.41
C ASP A 25 10.19 -5.02 13.14
N ALA A 26 11.36 -5.66 13.18
CA ALA A 26 11.90 -6.41 12.06
C ALA A 26 11.00 -7.58 11.66
N ARG A 27 10.34 -8.21 12.63
CA ARG A 27 9.42 -9.32 12.36
C ARG A 27 8.19 -8.82 11.59
N ALA A 28 7.67 -7.67 11.97
CA ALA A 28 6.55 -7.06 11.26
C ALA A 28 6.94 -6.70 9.84
N ARG A 29 8.15 -6.11 9.64
CA ARG A 29 8.63 -5.80 8.29
C ARG A 29 8.70 -7.04 7.43
N SER A 30 9.20 -8.16 7.96
CA SER A 30 9.27 -9.42 7.22
C SER A 30 7.90 -9.91 6.80
N LYS A 31 6.92 -9.84 7.70
CA LYS A 31 5.55 -10.25 7.40
C LYS A 31 4.91 -9.37 6.33
N LEU A 32 5.19 -8.07 6.37
CA LEU A 32 4.71 -7.13 5.35
C LEU A 32 5.32 -7.44 3.99
N GLU A 33 6.63 -7.72 3.94
CA GLU A 33 7.30 -8.09 2.69
C GLU A 33 6.71 -9.38 2.11
N ILE A 34 6.43 -10.37 2.94
CA ILE A 34 5.79 -11.62 2.51
C ILE A 34 4.42 -11.32 1.92
N ARG A 35 3.64 -10.45 2.56
CA ARG A 35 2.31 -10.09 2.08
C ARG A 35 2.38 -9.40 0.72
N ILE A 36 3.35 -8.52 0.52
CA ILE A 36 3.56 -7.85 -0.76
C ILE A 36 3.89 -8.88 -1.84
N ARG A 37 4.75 -9.83 -1.51
CA ARG A 37 5.10 -10.89 -2.45
C ARG A 37 3.87 -11.72 -2.84
N ARG A 38 2.99 -12.00 -1.90
CA ARG A 38 1.73 -12.70 -2.19
C ARG A 38 0.84 -11.90 -3.14
N VAL A 39 0.81 -10.57 -2.98
CA VAL A 39 0.07 -9.70 -3.90
C VAL A 39 0.60 -9.87 -5.32
N SER A 40 1.92 -9.93 -5.49
CA SER A 40 2.52 -10.12 -6.83
C SER A 40 2.13 -11.44 -7.45
N LEU A 41 1.79 -12.44 -6.63
CA LEU A 41 1.32 -13.74 -7.09
C LEU A 41 -0.20 -13.77 -7.29
N GLY A 42 -0.88 -12.66 -7.09
CA GLY A 42 -2.34 -12.58 -7.20
C GLY A 42 -3.09 -13.02 -5.96
N LEU A 43 -2.38 -13.28 -4.86
CA LEU A 43 -2.97 -13.74 -3.59
C LEU A 43 -3.19 -12.53 -2.69
N LEU A 44 -4.37 -11.91 -2.78
CA LEU A 44 -4.63 -10.64 -2.12
C LEU A 44 -4.97 -10.78 -0.62
N GLY A 45 -5.53 -11.92 -0.21
CA GLY A 45 -5.83 -12.16 1.20
C GLY A 45 -6.94 -11.24 1.71
N ASP A 46 -6.79 -10.77 2.96
CA ASP A 46 -7.77 -9.89 3.61
C ASP A 46 -7.66 -8.48 3.04
N ILE A 47 -8.50 -8.18 2.06
CA ILE A 47 -8.49 -6.92 1.34
C ILE A 47 -9.92 -6.38 1.22
N LYS A 48 -10.07 -5.05 1.34
CA LYS A 48 -11.38 -4.43 1.14
C LYS A 48 -11.22 -3.04 0.51
N PRO A 49 -12.23 -2.58 -0.25
CA PRO A 49 -12.21 -1.21 -0.77
C PRO A 49 -12.45 -0.19 0.34
N VAL A 50 -11.76 0.95 0.22
CA VAL A 50 -11.93 2.08 1.15
C VAL A 50 -12.40 3.34 0.43
N GLY A 51 -12.79 3.22 -0.84
CA GLY A 51 -13.31 4.32 -1.65
C GLY A 51 -12.28 4.85 -2.64
N ASP A 52 -12.78 5.51 -3.67
CA ASP A 52 -11.97 6.19 -4.71
C ASP A 52 -10.99 5.27 -5.44
N GLY A 53 -11.29 3.98 -5.47
CA GLY A 53 -10.43 2.99 -6.13
C GLY A 53 -9.27 2.50 -5.30
N VAL A 54 -9.16 2.93 -4.04
CA VAL A 54 -8.11 2.48 -3.12
C VAL A 54 -8.58 1.23 -2.38
N LEU A 55 -7.68 0.27 -2.25
CA LEU A 55 -7.90 -0.96 -1.52
C LEU A 55 -7.00 -1.00 -0.29
N GLU A 56 -7.51 -1.59 0.78
CA GLU A 56 -6.80 -1.75 2.05
C GLU A 56 -6.50 -3.22 2.28
N LEU A 57 -5.21 -3.56 2.39
CA LEU A 57 -4.76 -4.88 2.85
C LEU A 57 -4.57 -4.82 4.35
N ARG A 58 -5.11 -5.78 5.06
CA ARG A 58 -5.05 -5.83 6.53
C ARG A 58 -4.15 -6.97 6.95
N LEU A 59 -3.24 -6.66 7.87
CA LEU A 59 -2.36 -7.65 8.49
C LEU A 59 -2.64 -7.67 9.98
N ASP A 60 -2.99 -8.84 10.50
CA ASP A 60 -3.29 -9.01 11.90
C ASP A 60 -2.01 -9.30 12.68
N VAL A 61 -1.12 -8.32 12.71
CA VAL A 61 0.20 -8.37 13.33
C VAL A 61 0.42 -7.06 14.06
N GLY A 62 0.99 -7.12 15.27
CA GLY A 62 1.31 -5.94 16.06
C GLY A 62 0.09 -5.03 16.26
N PRO A 63 0.20 -3.74 16.02
CA PRO A 63 -0.91 -2.80 16.19
C PRO A 63 -1.96 -2.87 15.08
N GLY A 64 -1.92 -3.89 14.22
CA GLY A 64 -2.84 -4.02 13.09
C GLY A 64 -2.36 -3.18 11.91
N TYR A 65 -1.34 -3.68 11.19
CA TYR A 65 -0.79 -2.96 10.05
C TYR A 65 -1.71 -2.98 8.85
N ARG A 66 -1.63 -1.93 8.04
CA ARG A 66 -2.43 -1.75 6.84
C ARG A 66 -1.52 -1.34 5.67
N ILE A 67 -1.82 -1.88 4.49
CA ILE A 67 -1.18 -1.46 3.24
C ILE A 67 -2.28 -0.95 2.31
N TYR A 68 -2.11 0.24 1.77
CA TYR A 68 -3.07 0.83 0.83
C TYR A 68 -2.51 0.77 -0.57
N LEU A 69 -3.33 0.32 -1.52
CA LEU A 69 -2.90 0.15 -2.90
C LEU A 69 -4.01 0.51 -3.87
N GLY A 70 -3.61 0.78 -5.11
CA GLY A 70 -4.53 0.92 -6.23
C GLY A 70 -4.21 -0.13 -7.28
N ARG A 71 -5.23 -0.55 -8.04
CA ARG A 71 -5.03 -1.46 -9.17
C ARG A 71 -5.28 -0.71 -10.46
N HIS A 72 -4.36 -0.88 -11.41
CA HIS A 72 -4.50 -0.32 -12.74
C HIS A 72 -4.56 -1.47 -13.74
N GLY A 73 -5.73 -1.65 -14.38
CA GLY A 73 -5.95 -2.79 -15.27
C GLY A 73 -5.89 -4.10 -14.50
N THR A 74 -5.47 -5.16 -15.17
CA THR A 74 -5.43 -6.50 -14.60
C THR A 74 -4.04 -6.92 -14.11
N GLN A 75 -3.00 -6.13 -14.43
CA GLN A 75 -1.63 -6.56 -14.23
C GLN A 75 -0.82 -5.70 -13.27
N LEU A 76 -1.28 -4.50 -12.93
CA LEU A 76 -0.47 -3.53 -12.19
C LEU A 76 -1.09 -3.16 -10.86
N VAL A 77 -0.28 -3.20 -9.81
CA VAL A 77 -0.63 -2.78 -8.46
C VAL A 77 0.35 -1.69 -8.04
N ILE A 78 -0.19 -0.59 -7.48
CA ILE A 78 0.63 0.52 -6.99
C ILE A 78 0.45 0.59 -5.47
N LEU A 79 1.54 0.39 -4.72
CA LEU A 79 1.54 0.54 -3.27
C LEU A 79 1.60 2.04 -2.94
N LEU A 80 0.61 2.53 -2.24
CA LEU A 80 0.42 3.97 -2.03
C LEU A 80 0.91 4.44 -0.66
N ALA A 81 0.55 3.72 0.38
CA ALA A 81 0.85 4.13 1.75
C ALA A 81 0.75 2.94 2.68
N GLY A 82 1.33 3.06 3.85
CA GLY A 82 1.18 2.09 4.92
C GLY A 82 0.88 2.79 6.22
N GLY A 83 0.38 2.04 7.18
CA GLY A 83 0.08 2.57 8.50
C GLY A 83 -0.42 1.46 9.41
N ASP A 84 -1.00 1.86 10.51
CA ASP A 84 -1.60 0.93 11.45
C ASP A 84 -3.05 1.32 11.75
N LYS A 85 -3.68 0.57 12.63
CA LYS A 85 -5.08 0.81 12.98
C LYS A 85 -5.29 2.20 13.57
N GLY A 86 -4.29 2.73 14.31
CA GLY A 86 -4.41 4.03 14.96
C GLY A 86 -4.37 5.22 14.02
N SER A 87 -3.74 5.08 12.85
CA SER A 87 -3.60 6.16 11.87
C SER A 87 -4.49 5.94 10.63
N GLN A 88 -5.41 5.01 10.70
CA GLN A 88 -6.14 4.49 9.53
C GLN A 88 -6.81 5.59 8.71
N GLN A 89 -7.56 6.51 9.34
CA GLN A 89 -8.30 7.52 8.58
C GLN A 89 -7.36 8.48 7.84
N ALA A 90 -6.30 8.92 8.50
CA ALA A 90 -5.32 9.80 7.87
C ALA A 90 -4.60 9.10 6.73
N ASP A 91 -4.26 7.83 6.92
CA ASP A 91 -3.55 7.07 5.90
C ASP A 91 -4.42 6.80 4.68
N ILE A 92 -5.72 6.54 4.88
CA ILE A 92 -6.66 6.38 3.77
C ILE A 92 -6.75 7.68 2.96
N ALA A 93 -6.84 8.82 3.63
CA ALA A 93 -6.90 10.11 2.95
C ALA A 93 -5.64 10.36 2.12
N ARG A 94 -4.47 10.07 2.69
CA ARG A 94 -3.20 10.20 1.98
C ARG A 94 -3.13 9.26 0.77
N ALA A 95 -3.53 8.02 0.96
CA ALA A 95 -3.52 7.03 -0.12
C ALA A 95 -4.41 7.46 -1.28
N LYS A 96 -5.58 8.02 -0.98
CA LYS A 96 -6.49 8.52 -2.02
C LYS A 96 -5.88 9.68 -2.79
N ALA A 97 -5.20 10.60 -2.10
CA ALA A 97 -4.50 11.71 -2.74
C ALA A 97 -3.37 11.21 -3.64
N PHE A 98 -2.59 10.23 -3.16
CA PHE A 98 -1.50 9.63 -3.94
C PHE A 98 -2.05 8.90 -5.17
N TRP A 99 -3.17 8.20 -5.02
CA TRP A 99 -3.78 7.48 -6.13
C TRP A 99 -4.27 8.43 -7.21
N THR A 100 -4.89 9.54 -6.79
CA THR A 100 -5.34 10.59 -7.71
C THR A 100 -4.15 11.17 -8.48
N ASP A 101 -3.05 11.47 -7.78
CA ASP A 101 -1.84 12.01 -8.38
C ASP A 101 -1.24 11.02 -9.39
N TRP A 102 -1.15 9.74 -9.00
CA TRP A 102 -0.60 8.72 -9.87
C TRP A 102 -1.40 8.61 -11.17
N LYS A 103 -2.73 8.55 -11.06
CA LYS A 103 -3.60 8.45 -12.24
C LYS A 103 -3.47 9.67 -13.15
N ARG A 104 -3.35 10.84 -12.55
CA ARG A 104 -3.21 12.09 -13.31
C ARG A 104 -1.90 12.12 -14.10
N ARG A 105 -0.81 11.70 -13.47
CA ARG A 105 0.50 11.69 -14.14
C ARG A 105 0.62 10.59 -15.18
N LYS A 106 -0.11 9.51 -14.97
CA LYS A 106 -0.12 8.39 -15.92
C LYS A 106 -0.78 8.77 -17.23
N SER A 107 -1.85 9.53 -17.18
CA SER A 107 -2.56 9.95 -18.39
C SER A 107 -1.83 11.12 -19.04
#